data_36f800abaccf8bf40d8c2e8115453495
#
_entry.id   36f800abaccf8bf40d8c2e8115453495
#
_cell.length_a   1.000
_cell.length_b   1.000
_cell.length_c   1.000
_cell.angle_alpha   90.00
_cell.angle_beta   90.00
_cell.angle_gamma   90.00
#
_symmetry.space_group_name_H-M   'P 1'
#
loop_
_entity.id
_entity.type
_entity.pdbx_description
1 polymer ?
#
loop_
_entity_poly.entity_id
_entity_poly.type
_entity_poly.pdbx_seq_one_letter_code
_entity_poly.pdbx_strand_id
1 'polypeptide(L)'
;MRGPWLTSMFGVVLLVGVPIEFVTGLLSYAAYDPRLGNPPNSAKGIFGLYLFNWVTRPSWLYRVVESTHVFLGLVLVPVVLAKLWSVMPKLFEWPPWRSMAQFLERVSLVLVVGGIVFEMVTGILNIDYFTQINFYSGHFYGAWAFMAGFAVHVGVKFGDMVRALRTRSLRTELRTGLAGTRPETVDSALVAPEPAAPTISRRGVLALVGGTSFAVFVLTAGETIGGGLRRLALFGTHYRSPDSGANHFPVNHTAVSAGITASAVGPDWRLSLVGTRRVSLSRNQLLAMPLTTADLPIACTEGWSTQQRWTGVPLGDLARLVGVGQPGPSRIRALDDGSIILAGTQISAPDSLLALRVNGADLSLDHGYPARIIVPSAPGTHNLKWMSEIIFSEEA
;
A
#
# COMPACT_ATOMS: atom_id res chain seq x y z
N MET A 1 10.22 33.05 -12.06
CA MET A 1 9.76 31.82 -12.67
C MET A 1 8.62 31.17 -11.88
N ARG A 2 8.62 31.24 -10.55
CA ARG A 2 7.43 30.90 -9.73
C ARG A 2 6.26 31.76 -10.21
N GLY A 3 5.05 31.21 -10.16
CA GLY A 3 3.86 31.94 -10.53
C GLY A 3 2.64 31.01 -10.58
N PRO A 4 1.45 31.58 -10.76
CA PRO A 4 0.18 30.86 -10.78
C PRO A 4 0.14 29.71 -11.78
N TRP A 5 0.71 29.88 -12.98
CA TRP A 5 0.65 28.86 -14.02
C TRP A 5 1.42 27.57 -13.61
N LEU A 6 2.70 27.72 -13.22
CA LEU A 6 3.54 26.58 -12.84
C LEU A 6 2.98 25.88 -11.58
N THR A 7 2.52 26.67 -10.60
CA THR A 7 1.86 26.16 -9.41
C THR A 7 0.61 25.35 -9.75
N SER A 8 -0.18 25.82 -10.75
CA SER A 8 -1.39 25.13 -11.22
C SER A 8 -1.07 23.85 -11.99
N MET A 9 0.03 23.78 -12.74
CA MET A 9 0.48 22.56 -13.41
C MET A 9 0.73 21.42 -12.42
N PHE A 10 1.45 21.68 -11.31
CA PHE A 10 1.61 20.70 -10.25
C PHE A 10 0.27 20.40 -9.54
N GLY A 11 -0.60 21.41 -9.43
CA GLY A 11 -1.95 21.26 -8.87
C GLY A 11 -2.80 20.26 -9.66
N VAL A 12 -2.73 20.25 -10.99
CA VAL A 12 -3.46 19.28 -11.84
C VAL A 12 -3.01 17.84 -11.58
N VAL A 13 -1.69 17.63 -11.48
CA VAL A 13 -1.16 16.31 -11.19
C VAL A 13 -1.66 15.80 -9.83
N LEU A 14 -1.61 16.66 -8.80
CA LEU A 14 -2.10 16.31 -7.47
C LEU A 14 -3.62 16.16 -7.41
N LEU A 15 -4.37 16.92 -8.20
CA LEU A 15 -5.84 16.82 -8.28
C LEU A 15 -6.28 15.42 -8.79
N VAL A 16 -5.46 14.77 -9.59
CA VAL A 16 -5.71 13.39 -10.07
C VAL A 16 -5.08 12.37 -9.14
N GLY A 17 -3.81 12.56 -8.78
CA GLY A 17 -3.06 11.59 -8.00
C GLY A 17 -3.58 11.40 -6.57
N VAL A 18 -3.88 12.49 -5.86
CA VAL A 18 -4.35 12.42 -4.47
C VAL A 18 -5.68 11.65 -4.30
N PRO A 19 -6.73 11.85 -5.12
CA PRO A 19 -7.91 11.00 -5.04
C PRO A 19 -7.65 9.52 -5.32
N ILE A 20 -6.73 9.19 -6.24
CA ILE A 20 -6.35 7.80 -6.50
C ILE A 20 -5.65 7.21 -5.26
N GLU A 21 -4.72 7.95 -4.65
CA GLU A 21 -4.07 7.56 -3.39
C GLU A 21 -5.08 7.30 -2.28
N PHE A 22 -6.00 8.22 -2.07
CA PHE A 22 -7.02 8.08 -1.05
C PHE A 22 -7.92 6.86 -1.28
N VAL A 23 -8.40 6.65 -2.50
CA VAL A 23 -9.24 5.50 -2.84
C VAL A 23 -8.48 4.19 -2.68
N THR A 24 -7.25 4.11 -3.18
CA THR A 24 -6.44 2.88 -3.05
C THR A 24 -6.07 2.61 -1.59
N GLY A 25 -5.81 3.63 -0.77
CA GLY A 25 -5.63 3.49 0.68
C GLY A 25 -6.87 2.96 1.40
N LEU A 26 -8.07 3.45 1.06
CA LEU A 26 -9.32 2.93 1.61
C LEU A 26 -9.58 1.47 1.19
N LEU A 27 -9.27 1.13 -0.06
CA LEU A 27 -9.38 -0.25 -0.55
C LEU A 27 -8.38 -1.18 0.15
N SER A 28 -7.14 -0.73 0.33
CA SER A 28 -6.13 -1.48 1.10
C SER A 28 -6.59 -1.69 2.54
N TYR A 29 -7.07 -0.64 3.21
CA TYR A 29 -7.65 -0.75 4.56
C TYR A 29 -8.79 -1.78 4.63
N ALA A 30 -9.71 -1.78 3.66
CA ALA A 30 -10.82 -2.74 3.61
C ALA A 30 -10.31 -4.18 3.46
N ALA A 31 -9.18 -4.41 2.78
CA ALA A 31 -8.60 -5.74 2.59
C ALA A 31 -8.10 -6.39 3.88
N TYR A 32 -7.78 -5.60 4.91
CA TYR A 32 -7.42 -6.11 6.25
C TYR A 32 -8.62 -6.60 7.07
N ASP A 33 -9.83 -6.38 6.62
CA ASP A 33 -11.09 -6.64 7.33
C ASP A 33 -11.03 -6.20 8.81
N PRO A 34 -11.00 -4.89 9.09
CA PRO A 34 -10.80 -4.36 10.44
C PRO A 34 -11.91 -4.77 11.43
N ARG A 35 -13.07 -5.22 10.95
CA ARG A 35 -14.17 -5.75 11.79
C ARG A 35 -13.73 -6.99 12.57
N LEU A 36 -12.84 -7.79 11.99
CA LEU A 36 -12.34 -9.02 12.60
C LEU A 36 -11.25 -8.74 13.64
N GLY A 37 -10.79 -7.49 13.76
CA GLY A 37 -9.74 -7.11 14.72
C GLY A 37 -8.37 -7.69 14.40
N ASN A 38 -8.07 -7.92 13.13
CA ASN A 38 -6.78 -8.47 12.70
C ASN A 38 -5.63 -7.49 12.92
N PRO A 39 -4.47 -7.96 13.39
CA PRO A 39 -3.24 -7.18 13.35
C PRO A 39 -2.84 -6.88 11.88
N PRO A 40 -2.14 -5.79 11.61
CA PRO A 40 -1.70 -4.76 12.54
C PRO A 40 -2.78 -3.72 12.83
N ASN A 41 -3.94 -3.84 12.22
CA ASN A 41 -5.03 -2.88 12.31
C ASN A 41 -6.14 -3.36 13.25
N SER A 42 -5.85 -3.29 14.55
CA SER A 42 -6.86 -3.61 15.60
C SER A 42 -7.93 -2.53 15.77
N ALA A 43 -7.78 -1.37 15.11
CA ALA A 43 -8.80 -0.32 15.13
C ALA A 43 -10.03 -0.77 14.34
N LYS A 44 -11.18 -0.84 14.99
CA LYS A 44 -12.47 -1.25 14.41
C LYS A 44 -13.08 -0.20 13.46
N GLY A 45 -12.27 0.39 12.57
CA GLY A 45 -12.72 1.44 11.65
C GLY A 45 -13.01 2.78 12.33
N ILE A 46 -13.30 3.83 11.53
CA ILE A 46 -13.78 5.12 12.04
C ILE A 46 -15.22 4.93 12.50
N PHE A 47 -15.48 5.15 13.80
CA PHE A 47 -16.82 5.03 14.40
C PHE A 47 -17.49 3.67 14.13
N GLY A 48 -16.74 2.61 13.86
CA GLY A 48 -17.27 1.30 13.47
C GLY A 48 -17.84 1.25 12.05
N LEU A 49 -17.53 2.23 11.21
CA LEU A 49 -17.93 2.23 9.81
C LEU A 49 -17.01 1.32 9.00
N TYR A 50 -17.62 0.37 8.31
CA TYR A 50 -16.95 -0.52 7.37
C TYR A 50 -17.45 -0.20 5.97
N LEU A 51 -16.51 -0.04 5.02
CA LEU A 51 -16.90 0.34 3.66
C LEU A 51 -17.63 -0.78 2.95
N PHE A 52 -17.06 -1.99 2.98
CA PHE A 52 -17.60 -3.21 2.37
C PHE A 52 -16.76 -4.43 2.77
N ASN A 53 -17.29 -5.62 2.51
CA ASN A 53 -16.54 -6.87 2.67
C ASN A 53 -15.55 -7.02 1.52
N TRP A 54 -14.29 -7.28 1.85
CA TRP A 54 -13.27 -7.48 0.84
C TRP A 54 -13.50 -8.79 0.08
N VAL A 55 -13.27 -8.75 -1.23
CA VAL A 55 -13.52 -9.87 -2.13
C VAL A 55 -12.26 -10.72 -2.33
N THR A 56 -12.44 -12.02 -2.53
CA THR A 56 -11.35 -12.94 -2.84
C THR A 56 -11.02 -12.98 -4.34
N ARG A 57 -11.89 -12.45 -5.20
CA ARG A 57 -11.73 -12.42 -6.65
C ARG A 57 -11.95 -11.03 -7.22
N PRO A 58 -11.17 -10.64 -8.25
CA PRO A 58 -10.04 -11.39 -8.82
C PRO A 58 -8.85 -11.45 -7.86
N SER A 59 -8.08 -12.55 -7.88
CA SER A 59 -6.99 -12.81 -6.93
C SER A 59 -5.88 -11.75 -6.95
N TRP A 60 -5.71 -11.04 -8.06
CA TRP A 60 -4.73 -9.97 -8.24
C TRP A 60 -5.18 -8.61 -7.68
N LEU A 61 -6.42 -8.46 -7.21
CA LEU A 61 -6.99 -7.15 -6.87
C LEU A 61 -6.17 -6.43 -5.78
N TYR A 62 -5.91 -7.11 -4.65
CA TYR A 62 -5.10 -6.49 -3.58
C TYR A 62 -3.71 -6.09 -4.07
N ARG A 63 -3.05 -6.95 -4.86
CA ARG A 63 -1.75 -6.64 -5.47
C ARG A 63 -1.78 -5.32 -6.25
N VAL A 64 -2.79 -5.09 -7.08
CA VAL A 64 -2.91 -3.87 -7.88
C VAL A 64 -3.21 -2.66 -6.99
N VAL A 65 -4.13 -2.80 -6.05
CA VAL A 65 -4.50 -1.74 -5.12
C VAL A 65 -3.28 -1.27 -4.32
N GLU A 66 -2.60 -2.20 -3.66
CA GLU A 66 -1.45 -1.90 -2.81
C GLU A 66 -0.26 -1.35 -3.60
N SER A 67 0.06 -1.96 -4.74
CA SER A 67 1.15 -1.47 -5.59
C SER A 67 0.86 -0.08 -6.12
N THR A 68 -0.39 0.21 -6.49
CA THR A 68 -0.77 1.55 -6.96
C THR A 68 -0.60 2.55 -5.83
N HIS A 69 -1.08 2.24 -4.63
CA HIS A 69 -0.97 3.10 -3.46
C HIS A 69 0.50 3.44 -3.15
N VAL A 70 1.34 2.42 -2.97
CA VAL A 70 2.75 2.64 -2.60
C VAL A 70 3.54 3.35 -3.69
N PHE A 71 3.41 2.93 -4.96
CA PHE A 71 4.23 3.51 -6.03
C PHE A 71 3.77 4.90 -6.45
N LEU A 72 2.47 5.15 -6.51
CA LEU A 72 1.96 6.48 -6.84
C LEU A 72 2.33 7.46 -5.73
N GLY A 73 2.21 7.07 -4.44
CA GLY A 73 2.64 7.88 -3.31
C GLY A 73 4.09 8.32 -3.44
N LEU A 74 5.00 7.39 -3.73
CA LEU A 74 6.42 7.68 -3.94
C LEU A 74 6.66 8.57 -5.17
N VAL A 75 5.98 8.29 -6.28
CA VAL A 75 6.08 9.07 -7.54
C VAL A 75 5.57 10.51 -7.38
N LEU A 76 4.60 10.74 -6.51
CA LEU A 76 4.09 12.06 -6.23
C LEU A 76 5.01 12.91 -5.32
N VAL A 77 5.98 12.31 -4.62
CA VAL A 77 6.91 13.06 -3.73
C VAL A 77 7.58 14.24 -4.44
N PRO A 78 8.23 14.08 -5.62
CA PRO A 78 8.85 15.19 -6.33
C PRO A 78 7.84 16.28 -6.73
N VAL A 79 6.61 15.88 -7.10
CA VAL A 79 5.54 16.81 -7.48
C VAL A 79 5.09 17.64 -6.27
N VAL A 80 4.89 16.99 -5.10
CA VAL A 80 4.53 17.66 -3.85
C VAL A 80 5.60 18.64 -3.44
N LEU A 81 6.88 18.24 -3.45
CA LEU A 81 8.00 19.13 -3.12
C LEU A 81 8.07 20.33 -4.06
N ALA A 82 7.89 20.12 -5.37
CA ALA A 82 7.85 21.20 -6.36
C ALA A 82 6.64 22.13 -6.15
N LYS A 83 5.47 21.59 -5.80
CA LYS A 83 4.28 22.37 -5.44
C LYS A 83 4.53 23.21 -4.20
N LEU A 84 5.07 22.61 -3.11
CA LEU A 84 5.41 23.32 -1.88
C LEU A 84 6.42 24.45 -2.15
N TRP A 85 7.49 24.15 -2.92
CA TRP A 85 8.44 25.16 -3.33
C TRP A 85 7.74 26.33 -4.08
N SER A 86 6.79 26.03 -4.97
CA SER A 86 6.12 27.04 -5.78
C SER A 86 5.20 27.95 -4.96
N VAL A 87 4.60 27.44 -3.86
CA VAL A 87 3.67 28.21 -2.99
C VAL A 87 4.33 28.78 -1.74
N MET A 88 5.59 28.51 -1.49
CA MET A 88 6.33 28.92 -0.29
C MET A 88 6.15 30.42 0.07
N PRO A 89 6.24 31.38 -0.86
CA PRO A 89 6.05 32.81 -0.51
C PRO A 89 4.68 33.09 0.11
N LYS A 90 3.65 32.42 -0.37
CA LYS A 90 2.28 32.58 0.14
C LYS A 90 2.09 31.94 1.51
N LEU A 91 2.82 30.90 1.85
CA LEU A 91 2.73 30.24 3.15
C LEU A 91 3.16 31.16 4.29
N PHE A 92 4.11 32.04 4.03
CA PHE A 92 4.70 32.97 4.99
C PHE A 92 4.21 34.41 4.88
N GLU A 93 3.11 34.65 4.14
CA GLU A 93 2.50 35.96 4.00
C GLU A 93 1.95 36.47 5.35
N TRP A 94 2.29 37.72 5.72
CA TRP A 94 1.88 38.36 6.96
C TRP A 94 0.99 39.58 6.69
N PRO A 95 -0.06 39.89 7.49
CA PRO A 95 -0.58 39.13 8.61
C PRO A 95 -1.30 37.84 8.19
N PRO A 96 -1.35 36.80 9.06
CA PRO A 96 -1.86 35.46 8.71
C PRO A 96 -3.38 35.46 8.42
N TRP A 97 -4.13 36.40 9.00
CA TRP A 97 -5.56 36.57 8.71
C TRP A 97 -5.98 38.04 8.81
N ARG A 98 -6.90 38.46 7.92
CA ARG A 98 -7.56 39.77 7.90
C ARG A 98 -9.08 39.62 7.87
N SER A 99 -9.59 38.42 7.63
CA SER A 99 -11.01 38.07 7.58
C SER A 99 -11.24 36.63 7.95
N MET A 100 -12.48 36.26 8.33
CA MET A 100 -12.86 34.89 8.61
C MET A 100 -12.63 33.96 7.39
N ALA A 101 -12.91 34.46 6.18
CA ALA A 101 -12.65 33.68 4.96
C ALA A 101 -11.15 33.37 4.79
N GLN A 102 -10.27 34.33 5.04
CA GLN A 102 -8.84 34.15 4.98
C GLN A 102 -8.36 33.21 6.10
N PHE A 103 -8.95 33.27 7.30
CA PHE A 103 -8.66 32.33 8.39
C PHE A 103 -8.98 30.90 7.97
N LEU A 104 -10.17 30.65 7.43
CA LEU A 104 -10.55 29.31 6.95
C LEU A 104 -9.64 28.81 5.80
N GLU A 105 -9.26 29.72 4.89
CA GLU A 105 -8.25 29.38 3.85
C GLU A 105 -6.93 28.95 4.47
N ARG A 106 -6.46 29.65 5.51
CA ARG A 106 -5.21 29.28 6.21
C ARG A 106 -5.32 27.97 6.95
N VAL A 107 -6.42 27.71 7.65
CA VAL A 107 -6.66 26.43 8.32
C VAL A 107 -6.65 25.28 7.31
N SER A 108 -7.38 25.42 6.19
CA SER A 108 -7.37 24.41 5.13
C SER A 108 -5.96 24.20 4.56
N LEU A 109 -5.17 25.26 4.41
CA LEU A 109 -3.80 25.17 3.90
C LEU A 109 -2.87 24.43 4.87
N VAL A 110 -3.00 24.68 6.19
CA VAL A 110 -2.25 23.94 7.22
C VAL A 110 -2.60 22.46 7.19
N LEU A 111 -3.90 22.12 7.07
CA LEU A 111 -4.34 20.73 6.96
C LEU A 111 -3.82 20.07 5.67
N VAL A 112 -3.82 20.77 4.53
CA VAL A 112 -3.30 20.23 3.27
C VAL A 112 -1.79 20.06 3.31
N VAL A 113 -1.04 21.06 3.77
CA VAL A 113 0.43 21.01 3.77
C VAL A 113 0.93 20.09 4.87
N GLY A 114 0.42 20.24 6.09
CA GLY A 114 0.77 19.38 7.22
C GLY A 114 0.35 17.93 7.00
N GLY A 115 -0.88 17.74 6.49
CA GLY A 115 -1.43 16.42 6.19
C GLY A 115 -0.63 15.71 5.11
N ILE A 116 -0.37 16.33 3.94
CA ILE A 116 0.36 15.66 2.86
C ILE A 116 1.81 15.31 3.27
N VAL A 117 2.47 16.18 4.05
CA VAL A 117 3.81 15.88 4.58
C VAL A 117 3.74 14.73 5.58
N PHE A 118 2.74 14.72 6.46
CA PHE A 118 2.52 13.62 7.41
C PHE A 118 2.27 12.29 6.70
N GLU A 119 1.38 12.26 5.69
CA GLU A 119 1.08 11.05 4.91
C GLU A 119 2.32 10.53 4.17
N MET A 120 3.08 11.43 3.52
CA MET A 120 4.32 11.06 2.83
C MET A 120 5.36 10.49 3.79
N VAL A 121 5.60 11.17 4.92
CA VAL A 121 6.61 10.75 5.90
C VAL A 121 6.22 9.42 6.53
N THR A 122 4.98 9.27 6.97
CA THR A 122 4.51 8.02 7.58
C THR A 122 4.51 6.88 6.57
N GLY A 123 4.08 7.11 5.32
CA GLY A 123 4.12 6.10 4.26
C GLY A 123 5.55 5.62 3.95
N ILE A 124 6.51 6.55 3.80
CA ILE A 124 7.92 6.20 3.55
C ILE A 124 8.51 5.44 4.74
N LEU A 125 8.27 5.90 5.97
CA LEU A 125 8.79 5.25 7.17
C LEU A 125 8.19 3.86 7.42
N ASN A 126 6.96 3.60 6.95
CA ASN A 126 6.35 2.27 7.05
C ASN A 126 7.03 1.22 6.16
N ILE A 127 7.68 1.64 5.10
CA ILE A 127 8.39 0.74 4.18
C ILE A 127 9.44 -0.12 4.92
N ASP A 128 10.06 0.40 5.99
CA ASP A 128 11.07 -0.33 6.79
C ASP A 128 10.70 -0.40 8.30
N TYR A 129 9.44 -0.32 8.64
CA TYR A 129 8.92 -0.38 10.03
C TYR A 129 9.69 0.48 11.03
N PHE A 130 10.12 1.67 10.59
CA PHE A 130 11.02 2.53 11.35
C PHE A 130 10.35 3.21 12.55
N THR A 131 9.01 3.17 12.68
CA THR A 131 8.29 3.88 13.75
C THR A 131 7.65 2.93 14.76
N GLN A 132 7.73 3.30 16.05
CA GLN A 132 6.96 2.68 17.14
C GLN A 132 5.52 3.20 17.20
N ILE A 133 5.15 4.15 16.34
CA ILE A 133 3.79 4.69 16.25
C ILE A 133 2.93 3.68 15.49
N ASN A 134 1.68 3.49 15.93
CA ASN A 134 0.74 2.68 15.17
C ASN A 134 0.46 3.36 13.82
N PHE A 135 1.25 2.98 12.82
CA PHE A 135 1.20 3.49 11.47
C PHE A 135 -0.22 3.45 10.90
N TYR A 136 -0.87 2.29 10.98
CA TYR A 136 -2.17 2.08 10.35
C TYR A 136 -3.24 3.04 10.87
N SER A 137 -3.28 3.28 12.18
CA SER A 137 -4.22 4.25 12.75
C SER A 137 -3.83 5.69 12.40
N GLY A 138 -2.55 6.03 12.55
CA GLY A 138 -2.05 7.39 12.30
C GLY A 138 -2.23 7.80 10.84
N HIS A 139 -1.76 6.98 9.91
CA HIS A 139 -1.85 7.22 8.47
C HIS A 139 -3.31 7.24 7.99
N PHE A 140 -4.14 6.30 8.44
CA PHE A 140 -5.55 6.24 8.05
C PHE A 140 -6.36 7.46 8.51
N TYR A 141 -6.23 7.87 9.78
CA TYR A 141 -6.95 9.05 10.28
C TYR A 141 -6.35 10.36 9.76
N GLY A 142 -5.04 10.39 9.58
CA GLY A 142 -4.34 11.50 8.93
C GLY A 142 -4.85 11.73 7.51
N ALA A 143 -5.05 10.66 6.73
CA ALA A 143 -5.60 10.74 5.38
C ALA A 143 -7.01 11.35 5.33
N TRP A 144 -7.88 11.06 6.30
CA TRP A 144 -9.20 11.69 6.39
C TRP A 144 -9.11 13.19 6.72
N ALA A 145 -8.25 13.57 7.68
CA ALA A 145 -8.01 14.98 8.01
C ALA A 145 -7.43 15.75 6.82
N PHE A 146 -6.44 15.14 6.14
CA PHE A 146 -5.85 15.67 4.91
C PHE A 146 -6.90 15.84 3.82
N MET A 147 -7.73 14.82 3.53
CA MET A 147 -8.75 14.89 2.48
C MET A 147 -9.82 15.93 2.75
N ALA A 148 -10.22 16.13 4.01
CA ALA A 148 -11.12 17.24 4.36
C ALA A 148 -10.51 18.61 4.01
N GLY A 149 -9.25 18.84 4.39
CA GLY A 149 -8.51 20.04 4.01
C GLY A 149 -8.32 20.16 2.49
N PHE A 150 -8.01 19.07 1.81
CA PHE A 150 -7.81 19.02 0.36
C PHE A 150 -9.09 19.37 -0.40
N ALA A 151 -10.24 18.81 -0.01
CA ALA A 151 -11.53 19.13 -0.64
C ALA A 151 -11.89 20.61 -0.52
N VAL A 152 -11.71 21.19 0.67
CA VAL A 152 -11.93 22.64 0.88
C VAL A 152 -10.95 23.47 0.04
N HIS A 153 -9.66 23.11 0.06
CA HIS A 153 -8.63 23.80 -0.70
C HIS A 153 -8.90 23.76 -2.21
N VAL A 154 -9.26 22.59 -2.74
CA VAL A 154 -9.63 22.45 -4.16
C VAL A 154 -10.87 23.30 -4.48
N GLY A 155 -11.92 23.22 -3.65
CA GLY A 155 -13.13 24.03 -3.85
C GLY A 155 -12.84 25.52 -3.95
N VAL A 156 -11.99 26.06 -3.08
CA VAL A 156 -11.60 27.48 -3.07
C VAL A 156 -10.69 27.85 -4.25
N LYS A 157 -9.75 26.98 -4.63
CA LYS A 157 -8.66 27.31 -5.59
C LYS A 157 -8.87 26.78 -7.01
N PHE A 158 -9.89 25.99 -7.26
CA PHE A 158 -10.14 25.39 -8.59
C PHE A 158 -10.33 26.44 -9.68
N GLY A 159 -11.12 27.47 -9.42
CA GLY A 159 -11.34 28.58 -10.37
C GLY A 159 -10.06 29.35 -10.68
N ASP A 160 -9.22 29.61 -9.66
CA ASP A 160 -7.93 30.27 -9.83
C ASP A 160 -6.98 29.40 -10.66
N MET A 161 -6.94 28.09 -10.40
CA MET A 161 -6.15 27.12 -11.15
C MET A 161 -6.54 27.10 -12.63
N VAL A 162 -7.83 27.01 -12.93
CA VAL A 162 -8.31 27.01 -14.33
C VAL A 162 -7.97 28.32 -15.05
N ARG A 163 -8.13 29.46 -14.39
CA ARG A 163 -7.73 30.76 -14.96
C ARG A 163 -6.25 30.81 -15.24
N ALA A 164 -5.42 30.40 -14.28
CA ALA A 164 -3.97 30.38 -14.42
C ALA A 164 -3.50 29.48 -15.58
N LEU A 165 -4.07 28.30 -15.73
CA LEU A 165 -3.72 27.39 -16.82
C LEU A 165 -4.05 27.95 -18.21
N ARG A 166 -5.08 28.79 -18.33
CA ARG A 166 -5.46 29.45 -19.58
C ARG A 166 -4.54 30.61 -19.98
N THR A 167 -3.69 31.10 -19.08
CA THR A 167 -2.78 32.25 -19.39
C THR A 167 -1.61 31.83 -20.30
N ARG A 168 -1.24 30.53 -20.33
CA ARG A 168 -0.11 30.00 -21.09
C ARG A 168 -0.40 28.64 -21.67
N SER A 169 0.06 28.42 -22.89
CA SER A 169 -0.02 27.10 -23.54
C SER A 169 1.10 26.19 -23.06
N LEU A 170 0.78 24.99 -22.56
CA LEU A 170 1.77 23.96 -22.19
C LEU A 170 2.70 23.64 -23.34
N ARG A 171 2.17 23.53 -24.58
CA ARG A 171 2.96 23.24 -25.78
C ARG A 171 4.00 24.32 -26.04
N THR A 172 3.65 25.58 -25.83
CA THR A 172 4.57 26.71 -26.00
C THR A 172 5.63 26.70 -24.92
N GLU A 173 5.28 26.51 -23.65
CA GLU A 173 6.21 26.50 -22.54
C GLU A 173 7.21 25.32 -22.63
N LEU A 174 6.78 24.14 -23.11
CA LEU A 174 7.66 22.99 -23.36
C LEU A 174 8.69 23.24 -24.48
N ARG A 175 8.41 24.17 -25.41
CA ARG A 175 9.33 24.57 -26.48
C ARG A 175 10.22 25.74 -26.09
N THR A 176 9.83 26.51 -25.06
CA THR A 176 10.52 27.73 -24.64
C THR A 176 11.75 27.37 -23.78
N GLY A 177 12.92 27.76 -24.26
CA GLY A 177 14.19 27.60 -23.52
C GLY A 177 14.37 28.70 -22.46
N LEU A 178 15.51 28.67 -21.78
CA LEU A 178 15.84 29.62 -20.71
C LEU A 178 15.82 31.06 -21.18
N ALA A 179 16.41 31.36 -22.32
CA ALA A 179 16.49 32.72 -22.89
C ALA A 179 15.08 33.30 -23.20
N GLY A 180 14.10 32.46 -23.53
CA GLY A 180 12.72 32.87 -23.80
C GLY A 180 11.83 32.89 -22.57
N THR A 181 12.28 32.33 -21.43
CA THR A 181 11.47 32.30 -20.21
C THR A 181 11.38 33.68 -19.56
N ARG A 182 10.19 34.18 -19.34
CA ARG A 182 9.93 35.46 -18.68
C ARG A 182 9.14 35.21 -17.38
N PRO A 183 9.37 36.02 -16.32
CA PRO A 183 8.54 36.02 -15.12
C PRO A 183 7.06 36.23 -15.47
N GLU A 184 6.18 35.78 -14.61
CA GLU A 184 4.76 36.15 -14.72
C GLU A 184 4.56 37.58 -14.23
N THR A 185 3.71 38.34 -14.92
CA THR A 185 3.42 39.77 -14.62
C THR A 185 2.11 39.93 -13.87
N VAL A 186 1.57 38.86 -13.34
CA VAL A 186 0.27 38.85 -12.63
C VAL A 186 0.47 39.34 -11.19
N ASP A 187 -0.37 40.23 -10.72
CA ASP A 187 -0.41 40.60 -9.30
C ASP A 187 -0.89 39.42 -8.46
N SER A 188 0.06 38.77 -7.86
CA SER A 188 -0.12 37.51 -7.07
C SER A 188 1.00 37.39 -6.04
N ALA A 189 0.64 37.03 -4.83
CA ALA A 189 1.62 36.69 -3.77
C ALA A 189 2.59 35.54 -4.14
N LEU A 190 2.34 34.82 -5.25
CA LEU A 190 3.23 33.81 -5.79
C LEU A 190 4.32 34.36 -6.71
N VAL A 191 4.21 35.64 -7.11
CA VAL A 191 5.15 36.36 -7.95
C VAL A 191 5.89 37.38 -7.10
N ALA A 192 7.22 37.38 -7.16
CA ALA A 192 8.00 38.42 -6.47
C ALA A 192 7.73 39.78 -7.15
N PRO A 193 7.63 40.89 -6.37
CA PRO A 193 7.44 42.25 -6.95
C PRO A 193 8.56 42.61 -7.96
N GLU A 194 9.81 42.24 -7.63
CA GLU A 194 10.99 42.38 -8.49
C GLU A 194 11.61 40.98 -8.74
N PRO A 195 11.12 40.25 -9.74
CA PRO A 195 11.60 38.90 -9.99
C PRO A 195 12.99 38.94 -10.63
N ALA A 196 13.93 38.25 -10.00
CA ALA A 196 15.26 38.01 -10.60
C ALA A 196 15.15 37.23 -11.92
N ALA A 197 16.18 37.34 -12.76
CA ALA A 197 16.28 36.59 -14.00
C ALA A 197 16.19 35.07 -13.73
N PRO A 198 15.43 34.33 -14.55
CA PRO A 198 15.30 32.88 -14.37
C PRO A 198 16.64 32.16 -14.58
N THR A 199 16.99 31.28 -13.66
CA THR A 199 18.18 30.39 -13.76
C THR A 199 17.85 29.04 -14.40
N ILE A 200 16.56 28.70 -14.51
CA ILE A 200 16.03 27.50 -15.14
C ILE A 200 14.73 27.85 -15.88
N SER A 201 14.47 27.23 -17.04
CA SER A 201 13.20 27.41 -17.75
C SER A 201 12.05 26.63 -17.09
N ARG A 202 10.78 27.00 -17.38
CA ARG A 202 9.60 26.21 -16.93
C ARG A 202 9.67 24.79 -17.48
N ARG A 203 10.09 24.62 -18.75
CA ARG A 203 10.38 23.33 -19.35
C ARG A 203 11.39 22.54 -18.50
N GLY A 204 12.47 23.19 -18.07
CA GLY A 204 13.50 22.55 -17.24
C GLY A 204 12.97 22.08 -15.89
N VAL A 205 12.12 22.88 -15.22
CA VAL A 205 11.49 22.46 -13.96
C VAL A 205 10.54 21.29 -14.18
N LEU A 206 9.68 21.35 -15.20
CA LEU A 206 8.76 20.25 -15.51
C LEU A 206 9.52 18.96 -15.87
N ALA A 207 10.62 19.07 -16.64
CA ALA A 207 11.48 17.94 -16.99
C ALA A 207 12.22 17.37 -15.76
N LEU A 208 12.69 18.23 -14.85
CA LEU A 208 13.34 17.81 -13.61
C LEU A 208 12.36 17.05 -12.73
N VAL A 209 11.18 17.62 -12.45
CA VAL A 209 10.18 16.99 -11.59
C VAL A 209 9.65 15.70 -12.21
N GLY A 210 9.23 15.74 -13.49
CA GLY A 210 8.75 14.55 -14.20
C GLY A 210 9.82 13.47 -14.36
N GLY A 211 11.06 13.86 -14.65
CA GLY A 211 12.19 12.94 -14.74
C GLY A 211 12.52 12.28 -13.41
N THR A 212 12.48 13.03 -12.30
CA THR A 212 12.69 12.49 -10.96
C THR A 212 11.54 11.54 -10.57
N SER A 213 10.28 11.91 -10.83
CA SER A 213 9.13 11.03 -10.61
C SER A 213 9.23 9.74 -11.42
N PHE A 214 9.65 9.83 -12.70
CA PHE A 214 9.87 8.66 -13.54
C PHE A 214 11.03 7.78 -13.03
N ALA A 215 12.13 8.41 -12.59
CA ALA A 215 13.24 7.66 -11.99
C ALA A 215 12.81 6.93 -10.73
N VAL A 216 12.04 7.57 -9.83
CA VAL A 216 11.46 6.92 -8.64
C VAL A 216 10.59 5.74 -9.05
N PHE A 217 9.72 5.90 -10.06
CA PHE A 217 8.92 4.80 -10.59
C PHE A 217 9.77 3.62 -11.06
N VAL A 218 10.80 3.86 -11.88
CA VAL A 218 11.69 2.80 -12.38
C VAL A 218 12.43 2.10 -11.24
N LEU A 219 12.86 2.87 -10.22
CA LEU A 219 13.60 2.35 -9.06
C LEU A 219 12.72 1.63 -8.02
N THR A 220 11.41 1.63 -8.17
CA THR A 220 10.46 1.00 -7.23
C THR A 220 9.55 -0.03 -7.88
N ALA A 221 8.96 0.26 -9.03
CA ALA A 221 7.91 -0.56 -9.65
C ALA A 221 8.34 -1.99 -10.00
N GLY A 222 9.63 -2.23 -10.20
CA GLY A 222 10.19 -3.55 -10.45
C GLY A 222 9.89 -4.57 -9.34
N GLU A 223 9.64 -4.11 -8.11
CA GLU A 223 9.30 -4.95 -6.96
C GLU A 223 7.95 -5.69 -7.15
N THR A 224 7.01 -5.07 -7.84
CA THR A 224 5.71 -5.71 -8.16
C THR A 224 5.67 -6.28 -9.58
N ILE A 225 6.24 -5.58 -10.55
CA ILE A 225 6.23 -6.06 -11.95
C ILE A 225 7.06 -7.35 -12.07
N GLY A 226 8.17 -7.43 -11.34
CA GLY A 226 9.03 -8.62 -11.32
C GLY A 226 9.94 -8.75 -12.56
N GLY A 227 10.45 -9.97 -12.78
CA GLY A 227 11.32 -10.28 -13.90
C GLY A 227 12.62 -9.44 -13.91
N GLY A 228 13.05 -9.01 -15.09
CA GLY A 228 14.26 -8.18 -15.25
C GLY A 228 14.17 -6.82 -14.58
N LEU A 229 12.97 -6.24 -14.44
CA LEU A 229 12.76 -4.94 -13.80
C LEU A 229 13.02 -4.97 -12.29
N ARG A 230 12.91 -6.12 -11.64
CA ARG A 230 13.26 -6.27 -10.21
C ARG A 230 14.72 -5.90 -9.93
N ARG A 231 15.63 -6.08 -10.89
CA ARG A 231 17.05 -5.69 -10.76
C ARG A 231 17.24 -4.17 -10.71
N LEU A 232 16.30 -3.41 -11.27
CA LEU A 232 16.30 -1.95 -11.29
C LEU A 232 15.62 -1.36 -10.06
N ALA A 233 14.87 -2.14 -9.29
CA ALA A 233 14.16 -1.70 -8.09
C ALA A 233 15.14 -1.54 -6.90
N LEU A 234 15.99 -0.52 -6.97
CA LEU A 234 17.02 -0.27 -5.95
C LEU A 234 16.46 0.21 -4.62
N PHE A 235 15.26 0.78 -4.62
CA PHE A 235 14.53 1.22 -3.43
C PHE A 235 13.52 0.18 -2.96
N GLY A 236 13.62 -1.04 -3.46
CA GLY A 236 12.83 -2.17 -3.00
C GLY A 236 13.16 -2.54 -1.55
N THR A 237 12.13 -2.88 -0.81
CA THR A 237 12.15 -3.06 0.64
C THR A 237 12.07 -4.52 1.06
N HIS A 238 12.33 -5.44 0.15
CA HIS A 238 12.28 -6.86 0.44
C HIS A 238 13.67 -7.43 0.71
N TYR A 239 13.74 -8.41 1.61
CA TYR A 239 14.92 -9.25 1.74
C TYR A 239 14.97 -10.21 0.54
N ARG A 240 16.13 -10.28 -0.12
CA ARG A 240 16.36 -11.33 -1.11
C ARG A 240 16.39 -12.66 -0.38
N SER A 241 15.57 -13.62 -0.82
CA SER A 241 15.65 -14.96 -0.29
C SER A 241 17.04 -15.53 -0.56
N PRO A 242 17.70 -16.14 0.44
CA PRO A 242 18.92 -16.91 0.22
C PRO A 242 18.62 -18.20 -0.56
N ASP A 243 17.35 -18.60 -0.65
CA ASP A 243 16.90 -19.81 -1.33
C ASP A 243 17.12 -19.73 -2.84
N SER A 244 17.27 -20.89 -3.46
CA SER A 244 17.37 -21.06 -4.90
C SER A 244 16.19 -21.87 -5.45
N GLY A 245 16.02 -21.88 -6.77
CA GLY A 245 15.00 -22.70 -7.41
C GLY A 245 13.58 -22.26 -7.08
N ALA A 246 12.73 -23.20 -6.67
CA ALA A 246 11.30 -23.01 -6.46
C ALA A 246 10.96 -21.97 -5.37
N ASN A 247 11.82 -21.81 -4.39
CA ASN A 247 11.67 -20.89 -3.26
C ASN A 247 12.40 -19.55 -3.46
N HIS A 248 12.91 -19.24 -4.68
CA HIS A 248 13.64 -18.00 -4.96
C HIS A 248 12.68 -16.84 -5.23
N PHE A 249 12.07 -16.32 -4.18
CA PHE A 249 11.25 -15.10 -4.20
C PHE A 249 11.36 -14.32 -2.88
N PRO A 250 10.93 -13.04 -2.82
CA PRO A 250 11.16 -12.19 -1.65
C PRO A 250 10.61 -12.75 -0.34
N VAL A 251 11.35 -12.48 0.74
CA VAL A 251 10.99 -12.79 2.13
C VAL A 251 11.21 -11.54 2.97
N ASN A 252 10.24 -11.12 3.75
CA ASN A 252 10.37 -10.01 4.70
C ASN A 252 10.46 -10.48 6.17
N HIS A 253 9.94 -11.66 6.49
CA HIS A 253 9.98 -12.26 7.82
C HIS A 253 10.57 -13.65 7.73
N THR A 254 11.85 -13.78 8.10
CA THR A 254 12.58 -15.05 8.01
C THR A 254 12.28 -15.96 9.21
N ALA A 255 12.52 -17.24 9.07
CA ALA A 255 12.39 -18.21 10.17
C ALA A 255 13.29 -17.83 11.36
N VAL A 256 14.49 -17.35 11.07
CA VAL A 256 15.44 -16.89 12.11
C VAL A 256 14.86 -15.70 12.87
N SER A 257 14.32 -14.68 12.17
CA SER A 257 13.71 -13.53 12.83
C SER A 257 12.45 -13.90 13.63
N ALA A 258 11.75 -14.94 13.23
CA ALA A 258 10.57 -15.49 13.90
C ALA A 258 10.90 -16.48 15.04
N GLY A 259 12.18 -16.82 15.26
CA GLY A 259 12.57 -17.83 16.25
C GLY A 259 12.17 -19.26 15.88
N ILE A 260 11.85 -19.53 14.61
CA ILE A 260 11.45 -20.85 14.12
C ILE A 260 12.69 -21.69 13.86
N THR A 261 12.76 -22.82 14.56
CA THR A 261 13.86 -23.78 14.43
C THR A 261 13.44 -25.01 13.59
N ALA A 262 14.39 -25.68 12.99
CA ALA A 262 14.14 -26.93 12.25
C ALA A 262 13.50 -28.00 13.13
N SER A 263 13.82 -28.06 14.43
CA SER A 263 13.22 -28.99 15.39
C SER A 263 11.71 -28.68 15.64
N ALA A 264 11.31 -27.43 15.70
CA ALA A 264 9.90 -27.04 15.89
C ALA A 264 9.00 -27.49 14.72
N VAL A 265 9.57 -27.65 13.54
CA VAL A 265 8.86 -28.05 12.30
C VAL A 265 9.26 -29.45 11.82
N GLY A 266 9.90 -30.25 12.66
CA GLY A 266 10.36 -31.58 12.39
C GLY A 266 9.23 -32.63 12.22
N PRO A 267 9.59 -33.94 12.23
CA PRO A 267 8.62 -35.02 11.98
C PRO A 267 7.43 -35.06 12.96
N ASP A 268 7.62 -34.53 14.16
CA ASP A 268 6.59 -34.46 15.21
C ASP A 268 5.62 -33.27 15.05
N TRP A 269 5.89 -32.39 14.10
CA TRP A 269 4.97 -31.28 13.82
C TRP A 269 3.58 -31.79 13.45
N ARG A 270 2.57 -31.16 14.02
CA ARG A 270 1.17 -31.46 13.75
C ARG A 270 0.38 -30.16 13.60
N LEU A 271 -0.53 -30.14 12.64
CA LEU A 271 -1.55 -29.10 12.52
C LEU A 271 -2.78 -29.50 13.34
N SER A 272 -3.17 -28.65 14.28
CA SER A 272 -4.44 -28.79 15.01
C SER A 272 -5.57 -28.14 14.22
N LEU A 273 -6.61 -28.88 13.91
CA LEU A 273 -7.86 -28.40 13.34
C LEU A 273 -8.97 -28.54 14.36
N VAL A 274 -9.71 -27.48 14.60
CA VAL A 274 -10.81 -27.42 15.58
C VAL A 274 -12.05 -26.90 14.88
N GLY A 275 -13.14 -27.61 15.03
CA GLY A 275 -14.48 -27.29 14.59
C GLY A 275 -15.49 -27.94 15.54
N THR A 276 -16.51 -28.62 15.03
CA THR A 276 -17.39 -29.48 15.85
C THR A 276 -16.64 -30.67 16.45
N ARG A 277 -15.54 -31.03 15.85
CA ARG A 277 -14.56 -32.01 16.39
C ARG A 277 -13.14 -31.48 16.23
N ARG A 278 -12.21 -32.06 17.00
CA ARG A 278 -10.78 -31.76 16.89
C ARG A 278 -10.07 -32.86 16.12
N VAL A 279 -9.21 -32.46 15.18
CA VAL A 279 -8.37 -33.37 14.38
C VAL A 279 -6.93 -32.84 14.39
N SER A 280 -5.97 -33.74 14.56
CA SER A 280 -4.54 -33.41 14.47
C SER A 280 -3.93 -34.14 13.29
N LEU A 281 -3.29 -33.40 12.37
CA LEU A 281 -2.75 -33.96 11.13
C LEU A 281 -1.24 -33.73 11.03
N SER A 282 -0.52 -34.78 10.68
CA SER A 282 0.88 -34.67 10.27
C SER A 282 0.99 -34.11 8.85
N ARG A 283 2.18 -33.63 8.48
CA ARG A 283 2.43 -33.17 7.12
C ARG A 283 2.18 -34.29 6.07
N ASN A 284 2.55 -35.55 6.39
CA ASN A 284 2.32 -36.67 5.47
C ASN A 284 0.84 -36.97 5.28
N GLN A 285 0.02 -36.84 6.32
CA GLN A 285 -1.44 -36.96 6.19
C GLN A 285 -2.04 -35.84 5.33
N LEU A 286 -1.55 -34.59 5.49
CA LEU A 286 -1.97 -33.47 4.64
C LEU A 286 -1.58 -33.68 3.17
N LEU A 287 -0.38 -34.19 2.91
CA LEU A 287 0.09 -34.51 1.54
C LEU A 287 -0.68 -35.67 0.88
N ALA A 288 -1.30 -36.55 1.67
CA ALA A 288 -2.14 -37.64 1.19
C ALA A 288 -3.60 -37.21 0.91
N MET A 289 -4.00 -36.00 1.28
CA MET A 289 -5.32 -35.44 0.97
C MET A 289 -5.40 -35.00 -0.51
N PRO A 290 -6.60 -34.79 -1.07
CA PRO A 290 -6.76 -34.16 -2.37
C PRO A 290 -6.13 -32.74 -2.34
N LEU A 291 -5.12 -32.54 -3.20
CA LEU A 291 -4.41 -31.27 -3.29
C LEU A 291 -4.92 -30.45 -4.47
N THR A 292 -5.04 -29.13 -4.26
CA THR A 292 -5.35 -28.16 -5.30
C THR A 292 -4.10 -27.31 -5.59
N THR A 293 -3.91 -26.96 -6.86
CA THR A 293 -2.85 -26.05 -7.30
C THR A 293 -3.47 -24.76 -7.82
N ALA A 294 -2.99 -23.61 -7.37
CA ALA A 294 -3.43 -22.30 -7.80
C ALA A 294 -2.24 -21.34 -8.01
N ASP A 295 -2.32 -20.53 -9.07
CA ASP A 295 -1.37 -19.44 -9.33
C ASP A 295 -1.87 -18.17 -8.64
N LEU A 296 -1.29 -17.82 -7.50
CA LEU A 296 -1.74 -16.72 -6.65
C LEU A 296 -0.59 -15.76 -6.32
N PRO A 297 -0.87 -14.45 -6.27
CA PRO A 297 0.09 -13.48 -5.79
C PRO A 297 0.20 -13.50 -4.27
N ILE A 298 1.39 -13.20 -3.76
CA ILE A 298 1.59 -12.61 -2.44
C ILE A 298 1.93 -11.14 -2.65
N ALA A 299 1.23 -10.23 -1.98
CA ALA A 299 1.51 -8.81 -1.99
C ALA A 299 1.72 -8.32 -0.55
N CYS A 300 2.86 -7.69 -0.32
CA CYS A 300 3.22 -7.12 0.97
C CYS A 300 2.74 -5.68 1.08
N THR A 301 2.50 -5.22 2.30
CA THR A 301 2.21 -3.82 2.63
C THR A 301 3.36 -2.86 2.31
N GLU A 302 4.55 -3.38 2.14
CA GLU A 302 5.74 -2.64 1.69
C GLU A 302 5.74 -2.35 0.18
N GLY A 303 4.71 -2.76 -0.56
CA GLY A 303 4.54 -2.52 -2.00
C GLY A 303 5.12 -3.58 -2.92
N TRP A 304 5.95 -4.52 -2.44
CA TRP A 304 6.43 -5.61 -3.28
C TRP A 304 5.38 -6.71 -3.44
N SER A 305 5.44 -7.41 -4.55
CA SER A 305 4.61 -8.59 -4.77
C SER A 305 5.30 -9.61 -5.67
N THR A 306 4.82 -10.85 -5.60
CA THR A 306 5.30 -11.95 -6.44
C THR A 306 4.16 -12.90 -6.77
N GLN A 307 4.18 -13.46 -7.98
CA GLN A 307 3.23 -14.48 -8.44
C GLN A 307 3.89 -15.86 -8.27
N GLN A 308 3.23 -16.77 -7.56
CA GLN A 308 3.75 -18.11 -7.33
C GLN A 308 2.67 -19.17 -7.57
N ARG A 309 3.10 -20.38 -7.89
CA ARG A 309 2.22 -21.55 -8.02
C ARG A 309 2.22 -22.32 -6.71
N TRP A 310 1.09 -22.28 -6.02
CA TRP A 310 0.91 -22.91 -4.71
C TRP A 310 0.16 -24.22 -4.85
N THR A 311 0.59 -25.25 -4.10
CA THR A 311 -0.10 -26.54 -4.02
C THR A 311 -0.37 -26.87 -2.57
N GLY A 312 -1.62 -27.21 -2.23
CA GLY A 312 -2.03 -27.50 -0.87
C GLY A 312 -3.46 -27.98 -0.76
N VAL A 313 -3.92 -28.11 0.48
CA VAL A 313 -5.31 -28.51 0.77
C VAL A 313 -6.19 -27.26 0.84
N PRO A 314 -7.34 -27.22 0.12
CA PRO A 314 -8.31 -26.12 0.25
C PRO A 314 -8.78 -25.95 1.70
N LEU A 315 -8.86 -24.71 2.18
CA LEU A 315 -9.29 -24.42 3.56
C LEU A 315 -10.71 -24.89 3.82
N GLY A 316 -11.61 -24.79 2.84
CA GLY A 316 -12.97 -25.31 2.95
C GLY A 316 -13.02 -26.83 3.14
N ASP A 317 -12.07 -27.60 2.58
CA ASP A 317 -12.00 -29.05 2.79
C ASP A 317 -11.57 -29.40 4.24
N LEU A 318 -10.64 -28.62 4.79
CA LEU A 318 -10.23 -28.74 6.18
C LEU A 318 -11.38 -28.36 7.15
N ALA A 319 -12.19 -27.35 6.83
CA ALA A 319 -13.36 -27.00 7.59
C ALA A 319 -14.39 -28.15 7.61
N ARG A 320 -14.69 -28.74 6.45
CA ARG A 320 -15.58 -29.92 6.35
C ARG A 320 -15.04 -31.13 7.10
N LEU A 321 -13.73 -31.35 7.09
CA LEU A 321 -13.09 -32.44 7.84
C LEU A 321 -13.39 -32.37 9.34
N VAL A 322 -13.53 -31.18 9.91
CA VAL A 322 -13.84 -30.98 11.33
C VAL A 322 -15.32 -30.69 11.59
N GLY A 323 -16.20 -30.93 10.59
CA GLY A 323 -17.64 -30.86 10.71
C GLY A 323 -18.23 -29.48 10.54
N VAL A 324 -17.49 -28.51 9.96
CA VAL A 324 -17.96 -27.16 9.67
C VAL A 324 -18.32 -27.08 8.18
N GLY A 325 -19.62 -27.01 7.89
CA GLY A 325 -20.16 -27.02 6.53
C GLY A 325 -20.17 -25.64 5.87
N GLN A 326 -20.51 -24.61 6.63
CA GLN A 326 -20.52 -23.21 6.23
C GLN A 326 -19.61 -22.40 7.17
N PRO A 327 -18.35 -22.23 6.81
CA PRO A 327 -17.41 -21.54 7.68
C PRO A 327 -17.78 -20.07 7.86
N GLY A 328 -17.87 -19.64 9.11
CA GLY A 328 -17.85 -18.25 9.55
C GLY A 328 -16.42 -17.74 9.78
N PRO A 329 -16.26 -16.59 10.47
CA PRO A 329 -14.96 -16.04 10.81
C PRO A 329 -14.13 -17.04 11.61
N SER A 330 -12.99 -17.47 11.05
CA SER A 330 -12.18 -18.57 11.56
C SER A 330 -10.79 -18.07 11.97
N ARG A 331 -10.31 -18.51 13.15
CA ARG A 331 -9.02 -18.09 13.70
C ARG A 331 -7.90 -18.99 13.23
N ILE A 332 -6.85 -18.38 12.72
CA ILE A 332 -5.65 -19.04 12.24
C ILE A 332 -4.50 -18.67 13.17
N ARG A 333 -3.69 -19.65 13.58
CA ARG A 333 -2.51 -19.46 14.44
C ARG A 333 -1.27 -20.07 13.83
N ALA A 334 -0.14 -19.41 14.07
CA ALA A 334 1.18 -19.84 13.65
C ALA A 334 2.09 -20.21 14.85
N LEU A 335 3.25 -20.78 14.58
CA LEU A 335 4.22 -21.17 15.62
C LEU A 335 4.99 -19.97 16.20
N ASP A 336 5.01 -18.84 15.49
CA ASP A 336 5.64 -17.58 15.91
C ASP A 336 4.66 -16.66 16.69
N ASP A 337 3.60 -17.23 17.28
CA ASP A 337 2.51 -16.55 17.96
C ASP A 337 1.66 -15.63 17.03
N GLY A 338 1.93 -15.63 15.73
CA GLY A 338 1.11 -14.96 14.73
C GLY A 338 -0.33 -15.48 14.74
N SER A 339 -1.30 -14.57 14.71
CA SER A 339 -2.72 -14.93 14.69
C SER A 339 -3.52 -13.96 13.84
N ILE A 340 -4.40 -14.51 13.00
CA ILE A 340 -5.37 -13.75 12.20
C ILE A 340 -6.74 -14.41 12.27
N ILE A 341 -7.78 -13.65 11.88
CA ILE A 341 -9.12 -14.17 11.64
C ILE A 341 -9.44 -13.99 10.16
N LEU A 342 -9.73 -15.08 9.47
CA LEU A 342 -10.22 -15.06 8.10
C LEU A 342 -11.74 -15.07 8.07
N ALA A 343 -12.33 -14.27 7.19
CA ALA A 343 -13.77 -14.29 6.95
C ALA A 343 -14.21 -15.65 6.36
N GLY A 344 -15.46 -16.05 6.57
CA GLY A 344 -16.01 -17.29 6.00
C GLY A 344 -15.87 -17.36 4.47
N THR A 345 -16.03 -16.24 3.77
CA THR A 345 -15.83 -16.13 2.32
C THR A 345 -14.38 -16.42 1.91
N GLN A 346 -13.40 -16.04 2.75
CA GLN A 346 -11.98 -16.33 2.52
C GLN A 346 -11.66 -17.82 2.76
N ILE A 347 -12.28 -18.43 3.78
CA ILE A 347 -12.15 -19.88 4.04
C ILE A 347 -12.78 -20.70 2.92
N SER A 348 -13.96 -20.29 2.44
CA SER A 348 -14.75 -21.02 1.43
C SER A 348 -14.24 -20.83 0.00
N ALA A 349 -13.35 -19.88 -0.25
CA ALA A 349 -12.80 -19.66 -1.58
C ALA A 349 -12.01 -20.89 -2.05
N PRO A 350 -12.30 -21.44 -3.27
CA PRO A 350 -11.75 -22.73 -3.70
C PRO A 350 -10.23 -22.74 -3.90
N ASP A 351 -9.64 -21.56 -4.05
CA ASP A 351 -8.21 -21.32 -4.18
C ASP A 351 -7.55 -20.77 -2.89
N SER A 352 -8.29 -20.72 -1.77
CA SER A 352 -7.71 -20.50 -0.45
C SER A 352 -7.10 -21.80 0.07
N LEU A 353 -5.78 -21.82 0.27
CA LEU A 353 -5.01 -23.05 0.49
C LEU A 353 -4.27 -23.03 1.83
N LEU A 354 -4.26 -24.19 2.49
CA LEU A 354 -3.15 -24.59 3.34
C LEU A 354 -2.05 -25.12 2.41
N ALA A 355 -1.17 -24.23 1.97
CA ALA A 355 -0.11 -24.55 1.02
C ALA A 355 0.99 -25.38 1.67
N LEU A 356 1.38 -26.45 1.02
CA LEU A 356 2.43 -27.40 1.42
C LEU A 356 3.64 -27.31 0.47
N ARG A 357 3.42 -26.85 -0.76
CA ARG A 357 4.43 -26.72 -1.82
C ARG A 357 4.29 -25.40 -2.56
N VAL A 358 5.40 -24.95 -3.11
CA VAL A 358 5.46 -23.79 -4.02
C VAL A 358 6.28 -24.16 -5.25
N ASN A 359 5.80 -23.80 -6.44
CA ASN A 359 6.48 -24.05 -7.73
C ASN A 359 6.92 -25.53 -7.91
N GLY A 360 6.14 -26.47 -7.39
CA GLY A 360 6.40 -27.91 -7.49
C GLY A 360 7.34 -28.49 -6.42
N ALA A 361 7.96 -27.67 -5.58
CA ALA A 361 8.83 -28.13 -4.49
C ALA A 361 8.22 -27.85 -3.11
N ASP A 362 8.75 -28.48 -2.08
CA ASP A 362 8.40 -28.19 -0.70
C ASP A 362 8.76 -26.73 -0.36
N LEU A 363 8.01 -26.14 0.58
CA LEU A 363 8.32 -24.83 1.11
C LEU A 363 9.68 -24.85 1.79
N SER A 364 10.48 -23.80 1.64
CA SER A 364 11.62 -23.59 2.52
C SER A 364 11.16 -23.14 3.91
N LEU A 365 12.06 -23.19 4.88
CA LEU A 365 11.76 -22.74 6.23
C LEU A 365 11.32 -21.27 6.25
N ASP A 366 12.01 -20.40 5.50
CA ASP A 366 11.70 -18.98 5.40
C ASP A 366 10.36 -18.70 4.68
N HIS A 367 9.92 -19.61 3.82
CA HIS A 367 8.64 -19.53 3.13
C HIS A 367 7.49 -20.23 3.86
N GLY A 368 7.73 -20.75 5.07
CA GLY A 368 6.68 -21.22 5.96
C GLY A 368 6.51 -22.75 6.00
N TYR A 369 7.58 -23.55 5.71
CA TYR A 369 7.55 -24.98 5.98
C TYR A 369 7.17 -25.25 7.46
N PRO A 370 6.31 -26.21 7.79
CA PRO A 370 5.75 -27.30 6.96
C PRO A 370 4.48 -26.92 6.17
N ALA A 371 3.80 -25.86 6.54
CA ALA A 371 2.58 -25.39 5.89
C ALA A 371 2.36 -23.88 6.13
N ARG A 372 1.77 -23.20 5.15
CA ARG A 372 1.36 -21.80 5.26
C ARG A 372 -0.03 -21.57 4.69
N ILE A 373 -0.67 -20.49 5.12
CA ILE A 373 -1.91 -20.02 4.52
C ILE A 373 -1.61 -19.21 3.27
N ILE A 374 -2.39 -19.43 2.22
CA ILE A 374 -2.46 -18.59 1.03
C ILE A 374 -3.92 -18.28 0.75
N VAL A 375 -4.28 -17.00 0.82
CA VAL A 375 -5.64 -16.50 0.55
C VAL A 375 -5.58 -15.57 -0.66
N PRO A 376 -6.44 -15.79 -1.68
CA PRO A 376 -6.48 -14.94 -2.86
C PRO A 376 -6.92 -13.51 -2.51
N SER A 377 -6.34 -12.53 -3.19
CA SER A 377 -6.66 -11.10 -3.00
C SER A 377 -6.51 -10.58 -1.56
N ALA A 378 -5.64 -11.18 -0.74
CA ALA A 378 -5.46 -10.80 0.65
C ALA A 378 -4.10 -10.12 0.89
N PRO A 379 -3.99 -9.26 1.91
CA PRO A 379 -2.71 -8.73 2.38
C PRO A 379 -1.72 -9.84 2.74
N GLY A 380 -0.42 -9.58 2.57
CA GLY A 380 0.64 -10.54 2.91
C GLY A 380 0.56 -11.04 4.36
N THR A 381 0.11 -10.20 5.28
CA THR A 381 -0.11 -10.54 6.68
C THR A 381 -1.17 -11.61 6.91
N HIS A 382 -2.14 -11.77 6.00
CA HIS A 382 -3.14 -12.84 6.05
C HIS A 382 -2.62 -14.19 5.55
N ASN A 383 -1.45 -14.21 4.92
CA ASN A 383 -0.80 -15.42 4.42
C ASN A 383 0.21 -15.95 5.45
N LEU A 384 -0.28 -16.32 6.66
CA LEU A 384 0.55 -16.77 7.78
C LEU A 384 1.44 -17.95 7.41
N LYS A 385 2.67 -17.94 7.93
CA LYS A 385 3.67 -19.00 7.82
C LYS A 385 3.61 -19.94 9.05
N TRP A 386 4.29 -21.08 8.97
CA TRP A 386 4.54 -21.99 10.09
C TRP A 386 3.28 -22.34 10.89
N MET A 387 2.27 -22.85 10.21
CA MET A 387 0.95 -23.11 10.77
C MET A 387 0.99 -24.05 11.98
N SER A 388 0.23 -23.71 13.05
CA SER A 388 0.07 -24.52 14.25
C SER A 388 -1.37 -24.98 14.47
N GLU A 389 -2.35 -24.05 14.32
CA GLU A 389 -3.75 -24.33 14.61
C GLU A 389 -4.69 -23.56 13.70
N ILE A 390 -5.80 -24.17 13.31
CA ILE A 390 -6.94 -23.52 12.66
C ILE A 390 -8.20 -23.85 13.45
N ILE A 391 -8.91 -22.80 13.91
CA ILE A 391 -10.17 -22.93 14.64
C ILE A 391 -11.26 -22.40 13.73
N PHE A 392 -12.01 -23.31 13.13
CA PHE A 392 -13.17 -22.99 12.30
C PHE A 392 -14.40 -22.73 13.15
N SER A 393 -15.16 -21.68 12.82
CA SER A 393 -16.50 -21.44 13.35
C SER A 393 -17.54 -21.66 12.25
N GLU A 394 -18.76 -21.99 12.62
CA GLU A 394 -19.91 -21.96 11.72
C GLU A 394 -20.33 -20.50 11.47
N GLU A 395 -20.92 -20.24 10.32
CA GLU A 395 -21.61 -18.97 10.06
C GLU A 395 -22.87 -18.93 10.95
N ALA A 396 -23.04 -17.82 11.69
CA ALA A 396 -24.12 -17.66 12.67
C ALA A 396 -25.46 -17.35 11.99
#